data_c0dad2c645b4adec038afccdb549f3b6
#
_entry.id   c0dad2c645b4adec038afccdb549f3b6
#
_cell.length_a   1.000
_cell.length_b   1.000
_cell.length_c   1.000
_cell.angle_alpha   90.00
_cell.angle_beta   90.00
_cell.angle_gamma   90.00
#
_symmetry.space_group_name_H-M   'P 1'
#
loop_
_entity.id
_entity.type
_entity.pdbx_description
1 polymer ?
#
loop_
_entity_poly.entity_id
_entity_poly.type
_entity_poly.pdbx_seq_one_letter_code
_entity_poly.pdbx_strand_id
1 'polypeptide(L)'
;MSLFFLSSDEFSKFVGKKLALTEEIYKKLKSKSFLIDHDSAHLDVLASRYWTKKSFLREFVKLHIFVLTLRCNSSCTYCQVTRQAESANKKIYDMSEETARRSVEIMMKGPAKNITVEFQGGEPLLNFNVLREVVLYTESLNGEHHKNISFVVCTNLSVLTDEMLFFFKEHNINVSTSVDGPRDLHDYNRCRKIKSARYDVVVKNIRRAQEALGRHCVSALMTTTRESFQYPREIIDEYIKLDLGSVFVRSLNPYGYAVKTQNSIGYSPEEFFLFYRRVLDYVIELNRRGIGFAEATAAMLFRKILTPWPIGFVDLQSPTGNGFAVTVYNYDGDVYASDESRMLNEMGDARFRLGSVYEDSYETIYFGQAMQLLAATGVAECLAGCVDCAYVPYCGADPVRHYATQKDAYGNRVASEFCKKYSLIISYLFEILRNADAETENIIWSWLNDAPVDRFEIDMEKEICRLE
;
A
#
# COMPACT_ATOMS: atom_id res chain seq x y z
N MET A 1 -7.30 9.01 17.04
CA MET A 1 -7.47 8.03 18.14
C MET A 1 -6.69 8.55 19.33
N SER A 2 -7.20 8.39 20.56
CA SER A 2 -6.40 8.85 21.71
C SER A 2 -5.34 7.81 22.01
N LEU A 3 -4.07 8.19 22.01
CA LEU A 3 -2.95 7.39 22.46
C LEU A 3 -2.57 7.85 23.86
N PHE A 4 -2.25 6.92 24.75
CA PHE A 4 -1.77 7.25 26.07
C PHE A 4 -0.80 6.18 26.57
N PHE A 5 0.35 6.59 27.06
CA PHE A 5 1.35 5.70 27.64
C PHE A 5 1.22 5.69 29.15
N LEU A 6 1.17 4.51 29.73
CA LEU A 6 1.12 4.26 31.16
C LEU A 6 2.43 3.62 31.61
N SER A 7 2.87 3.94 32.82
CA SER A 7 3.86 3.13 33.51
C SER A 7 3.28 1.75 33.84
N SER A 8 4.13 0.78 34.17
CA SER A 8 3.69 -0.57 34.53
C SER A 8 2.78 -0.57 35.74
N ASP A 9 3.01 0.28 36.75
CA ASP A 9 2.18 0.42 37.97
C ASP A 9 0.82 1.04 37.59
N GLU A 10 0.79 2.14 36.84
CA GLU A 10 -0.46 2.76 36.39
C GLU A 10 -1.31 1.80 35.56
N PHE A 11 -0.66 1.04 34.63
CA PHE A 11 -1.35 0.05 33.83
C PHE A 11 -1.96 -1.08 34.73
N SER A 12 -1.21 -1.55 35.70
CA SER A 12 -1.68 -2.57 36.65
C SER A 12 -2.86 -2.06 37.45
N LYS A 13 -2.83 -0.81 37.92
CA LYS A 13 -3.96 -0.18 38.61
C LYS A 13 -5.17 0.00 37.69
N PHE A 14 -4.94 0.41 36.43
CA PHE A 14 -6.00 0.56 35.43
C PHE A 14 -6.71 -0.77 35.15
N VAL A 15 -5.98 -1.82 34.83
CA VAL A 15 -6.53 -3.16 34.55
C VAL A 15 -7.19 -3.75 35.77
N GLY A 16 -6.58 -3.55 36.93
CA GLY A 16 -7.11 -4.01 38.23
C GLY A 16 -8.28 -3.20 38.76
N LYS A 17 -8.74 -2.15 38.03
CA LYS A 17 -9.82 -1.21 38.50
C LYS A 17 -9.53 -0.56 39.83
N LYS A 18 -8.26 -0.25 40.12
CA LYS A 18 -7.79 0.29 41.43
C LYS A 18 -7.40 1.79 41.33
N LEU A 19 -7.67 2.45 40.22
CA LEU A 19 -7.44 3.90 40.06
C LEU A 19 -8.50 4.64 40.91
N ALA A 20 -8.04 5.56 41.77
CA ALA A 20 -8.94 6.43 42.49
C ALA A 20 -9.46 7.55 41.57
N LEU A 21 -10.72 7.97 41.74
CA LEU A 21 -11.39 9.01 40.96
C LEU A 21 -10.66 10.35 41.04
N THR A 22 -9.91 10.57 42.11
CA THR A 22 -9.14 11.80 42.37
C THR A 22 -7.77 11.82 41.69
N GLU A 23 -7.27 10.64 41.26
CA GLU A 23 -5.97 10.54 40.63
C GLU A 23 -5.96 11.26 39.27
N GLU A 24 -4.89 12.01 38.98
CA GLU A 24 -4.73 12.74 37.72
C GLU A 24 -4.77 11.78 36.53
N ILE A 25 -4.19 10.57 36.67
CA ILE A 25 -4.23 9.54 35.64
C ILE A 25 -5.66 9.07 35.32
N TYR A 26 -6.54 8.97 36.35
CA TYR A 26 -7.94 8.62 36.14
C TYR A 26 -8.64 9.67 35.27
N LYS A 27 -8.44 10.95 35.56
CA LYS A 27 -9.03 12.06 34.79
C LYS A 27 -8.54 12.09 33.34
N LYS A 28 -7.22 11.87 33.14
CA LYS A 28 -6.62 11.78 31.81
C LYS A 28 -7.17 10.61 30.99
N LEU A 29 -7.29 9.43 31.58
CA LEU A 29 -7.86 8.25 30.91
C LEU A 29 -9.34 8.48 30.58
N LYS A 30 -10.09 9.11 31.48
CA LYS A 30 -11.49 9.44 31.25
C LYS A 30 -11.66 10.45 30.11
N SER A 31 -10.89 11.54 30.09
CA SER A 31 -10.95 12.54 29.03
C SER A 31 -10.62 11.99 27.64
N LYS A 32 -9.85 10.92 27.59
CA LYS A 32 -9.47 10.22 26.34
C LYS A 32 -10.38 9.02 26.00
N SER A 33 -11.46 8.81 26.74
CA SER A 33 -12.45 7.73 26.55
C SER A 33 -11.90 6.31 26.80
N PHE A 34 -10.85 6.16 27.62
CA PHE A 34 -10.39 4.85 28.11
C PHE A 34 -11.18 4.35 29.32
N LEU A 35 -11.84 5.27 30.04
CA LEU A 35 -12.76 4.96 31.12
C LEU A 35 -14.15 5.47 30.74
N ILE A 36 -15.16 4.64 30.92
CA ILE A 36 -16.57 4.91 30.61
C ILE A 36 -17.36 4.83 31.91
N ASP A 37 -18.10 5.87 32.24
CA ASP A 37 -19.10 5.87 33.29
C ASP A 37 -20.46 5.45 32.69
N HIS A 38 -21.54 5.65 33.46
CA HIS A 38 -22.91 5.41 32.99
C HIS A 38 -23.37 6.38 31.89
N ASP A 39 -22.54 7.33 31.50
CA ASP A 39 -22.83 8.28 30.42
C ASP A 39 -22.53 7.65 29.06
N SER A 40 -23.54 7.58 28.19
CA SER A 40 -23.48 6.95 26.87
C SER A 40 -22.64 7.72 25.85
N ALA A 41 -22.35 9.01 26.06
CA ALA A 41 -21.65 9.86 25.09
C ALA A 41 -20.26 9.32 24.66
N HIS A 42 -19.54 8.67 25.58
CA HIS A 42 -18.25 8.05 25.26
C HIS A 42 -18.37 6.85 24.30
N LEU A 43 -19.47 6.07 24.40
CA LEU A 43 -19.74 4.97 23.48
C LEU A 43 -20.03 5.48 22.09
N ASP A 44 -20.79 6.57 21.95
CA ASP A 44 -21.11 7.19 20.68
C ASP A 44 -19.84 7.75 19.98
N VAL A 45 -18.94 8.35 20.77
CA VAL A 45 -17.63 8.79 20.26
C VAL A 45 -16.79 7.62 19.76
N LEU A 46 -16.73 6.53 20.51
CA LEU A 46 -16.00 5.33 20.10
C LEU A 46 -16.62 4.69 18.85
N ALA A 47 -17.96 4.59 18.81
CA ALA A 47 -18.69 4.09 17.65
C ALA A 47 -18.42 4.97 16.41
N SER A 48 -18.51 6.30 16.55
CA SER A 48 -18.21 7.24 15.46
C SER A 48 -16.80 7.08 14.93
N ARG A 49 -15.79 6.94 15.80
CA ARG A 49 -14.39 6.68 15.41
C ARG A 49 -14.25 5.35 14.69
N TYR A 50 -14.91 4.30 15.16
CA TYR A 50 -14.89 2.99 14.51
C TYR A 50 -15.53 3.05 13.12
N TRP A 51 -16.69 3.71 12.98
CA TRP A 51 -17.35 3.93 11.70
C TRP A 51 -16.48 4.73 10.72
N THR A 52 -15.80 5.76 11.20
CA THR A 52 -14.85 6.53 10.38
C THR A 52 -13.72 5.63 9.88
N LYS A 53 -13.16 4.78 10.75
CA LYS A 53 -12.08 3.85 10.38
C LYS A 53 -12.50 2.82 9.33
N LYS A 54 -13.78 2.45 9.32
CA LYS A 54 -14.37 1.49 8.36
C LYS A 54 -15.08 2.18 7.18
N SER A 55 -14.96 3.51 7.03
CA SER A 55 -15.70 4.27 6.01
C SER A 55 -15.38 3.84 4.57
N PHE A 56 -14.22 3.24 4.33
CA PHE A 56 -13.86 2.69 3.02
C PHE A 56 -14.85 1.63 2.50
N LEU A 57 -15.54 0.92 3.38
CA LEU A 57 -16.55 -0.09 3.00
C LEU A 57 -17.79 0.53 2.33
N ARG A 58 -18.08 1.82 2.59
CA ARG A 58 -19.24 2.50 1.99
C ARG A 58 -19.04 2.83 0.50
N GLU A 59 -17.79 3.01 0.12
CA GLU A 59 -17.43 3.36 -1.26
C GLU A 59 -17.10 2.13 -2.09
N PHE A 60 -16.89 0.97 -1.45
CA PHE A 60 -16.52 -0.28 -2.09
C PHE A 60 -15.21 -0.14 -2.88
N VAL A 61 -15.06 -0.79 -4.05
CA VAL A 61 -13.82 -0.81 -4.81
C VAL A 61 -13.45 0.58 -5.32
N LYS A 62 -12.28 1.06 -4.93
CA LYS A 62 -11.71 2.33 -5.38
C LYS A 62 -10.49 2.16 -6.29
N LEU A 63 -9.73 1.07 -6.10
CA LEU A 63 -8.55 0.78 -6.89
C LEU A 63 -8.89 -0.29 -7.92
N HIS A 64 -8.77 0.07 -9.18
CA HIS A 64 -9.01 -0.81 -10.32
C HIS A 64 -7.70 -1.00 -11.07
N ILE A 65 -7.14 -2.21 -11.03
CA ILE A 65 -5.87 -2.57 -11.65
C ILE A 65 -6.14 -3.23 -13.00
N PHE A 66 -5.56 -2.69 -14.05
CA PHE A 66 -5.60 -3.26 -15.40
C PHE A 66 -4.24 -3.88 -15.71
N VAL A 67 -4.20 -5.20 -15.85
CA VAL A 67 -3.01 -5.93 -16.25
C VAL A 67 -2.95 -5.98 -17.77
N LEU A 68 -2.28 -5.01 -18.35
CA LEU A 68 -2.29 -4.80 -19.80
C LEU A 68 -1.53 -5.89 -20.59
N THR A 69 -0.52 -6.49 -19.96
CA THR A 69 0.30 -7.54 -20.57
C THR A 69 1.11 -8.28 -19.51
N LEU A 70 1.41 -9.57 -19.75
CA LEU A 70 2.43 -10.28 -18.98
C LEU A 70 3.84 -10.17 -19.59
N ARG A 71 3.97 -9.60 -20.78
CA ARG A 71 5.29 -9.42 -21.43
C ARG A 71 6.09 -8.35 -20.70
N CYS A 72 7.38 -8.60 -20.53
CA CYS A 72 8.29 -7.67 -19.86
C CYS A 72 9.68 -7.76 -20.45
N ASN A 73 10.33 -6.62 -20.55
CA ASN A 73 11.71 -6.46 -20.98
C ASN A 73 12.71 -6.36 -19.83
N SER A 74 12.33 -6.77 -18.61
CA SER A 74 13.18 -6.84 -17.42
C SER A 74 13.31 -8.27 -16.88
N SER A 75 14.31 -8.51 -16.03
CA SER A 75 14.58 -9.84 -15.45
C SER A 75 14.78 -9.77 -13.93
N CYS A 76 13.91 -9.03 -13.24
CA CYS A 76 13.99 -8.83 -11.79
C CYS A 76 14.02 -10.16 -11.04
N THR A 77 14.98 -10.30 -10.12
CA THR A 77 15.18 -11.52 -9.33
C THR A 77 14.02 -11.81 -8.39
N TYR A 78 13.31 -10.79 -7.96
CA TYR A 78 12.17 -10.81 -7.04
C TYR A 78 10.81 -10.69 -7.75
N CYS A 79 10.75 -10.89 -9.08
CA CYS A 79 9.51 -10.67 -9.82
C CYS A 79 8.40 -11.59 -9.31
N GLN A 80 7.34 -10.99 -8.79
CA GLN A 80 6.15 -11.70 -8.30
C GLN A 80 5.13 -11.96 -9.41
N VAL A 81 5.18 -11.14 -10.48
CA VAL A 81 4.38 -11.33 -11.69
C VAL A 81 5.00 -12.48 -12.48
N THR A 82 4.24 -13.45 -12.90
CA THR A 82 4.68 -14.58 -13.75
C THR A 82 4.92 -14.05 -15.18
N ARG A 83 5.90 -13.15 -15.33
CA ARG A 83 6.17 -12.43 -16.56
C ARG A 83 6.57 -13.34 -17.71
N GLN A 84 6.22 -12.92 -18.92
CA GLN A 84 6.64 -13.54 -20.18
C GLN A 84 7.76 -12.70 -20.82
N ALA A 85 8.50 -13.31 -21.77
CA ALA A 85 9.49 -12.56 -22.54
C ALA A 85 8.83 -11.47 -23.36
N GLU A 86 9.55 -10.37 -23.63
CA GLU A 86 9.05 -9.28 -24.46
C GLU A 86 8.61 -9.75 -25.86
N SER A 87 9.32 -10.75 -26.41
CA SER A 87 9.02 -11.37 -27.70
C SER A 87 7.89 -12.40 -27.70
N ALA A 88 7.27 -12.66 -26.52
CA ALA A 88 6.18 -13.64 -26.42
C ALA A 88 4.96 -13.20 -27.25
N ASN A 89 4.12 -14.15 -27.59
CA ASN A 89 2.97 -13.91 -28.47
C ASN A 89 1.99 -12.90 -27.83
N LYS A 90 1.87 -11.73 -28.48
CA LYS A 90 0.97 -10.66 -28.03
C LYS A 90 -0.48 -11.11 -27.92
N LYS A 91 -0.99 -11.94 -28.84
CA LYS A 91 -2.37 -12.41 -28.83
C LYS A 91 -2.72 -13.27 -27.61
N ILE A 92 -1.68 -13.83 -26.95
CA ILE A 92 -1.88 -14.70 -25.77
C ILE A 92 -1.70 -13.92 -24.48
N TYR A 93 -0.79 -12.93 -24.44
CA TYR A 93 -0.33 -12.32 -23.20
C TYR A 93 -0.63 -10.82 -23.10
N ASP A 94 -1.25 -10.22 -24.13
CA ASP A 94 -1.67 -8.81 -24.10
C ASP A 94 -3.20 -8.72 -23.98
N MET A 95 -3.66 -7.78 -23.17
CA MET A 95 -5.06 -7.39 -23.13
C MET A 95 -5.49 -6.85 -24.51
N SER A 96 -6.64 -7.26 -24.99
CA SER A 96 -7.24 -6.72 -26.20
C SER A 96 -8.04 -5.44 -25.90
N GLU A 97 -8.32 -4.64 -26.93
CA GLU A 97 -9.20 -3.47 -26.79
C GLU A 97 -10.60 -3.87 -26.35
N GLU A 98 -11.11 -5.03 -26.80
CA GLU A 98 -12.42 -5.55 -26.39
C GLU A 98 -12.41 -5.90 -24.88
N THR A 99 -11.37 -6.60 -24.41
CA THR A 99 -11.19 -6.92 -22.98
C THR A 99 -11.15 -5.62 -22.15
N ALA A 100 -10.40 -4.62 -22.62
CA ALA A 100 -10.26 -3.33 -21.97
C ALA A 100 -11.60 -2.62 -21.82
N ARG A 101 -12.39 -2.51 -22.89
CA ARG A 101 -13.71 -1.88 -22.88
C ARG A 101 -14.68 -2.59 -21.94
N ARG A 102 -14.79 -3.91 -22.00
CA ARG A 102 -15.62 -4.70 -21.08
C ARG A 102 -15.23 -4.51 -19.60
N SER A 103 -13.93 -4.46 -19.34
CA SER A 103 -13.39 -4.20 -17.99
C SER A 103 -13.79 -2.80 -17.49
N VAL A 104 -13.70 -1.79 -18.35
CA VAL A 104 -14.12 -0.41 -18.03
C VAL A 104 -15.63 -0.36 -17.75
N GLU A 105 -16.46 -1.04 -18.55
CA GLU A 105 -17.91 -1.10 -18.33
C GLU A 105 -18.26 -1.71 -16.96
N ILE A 106 -17.58 -2.78 -16.55
CA ILE A 106 -17.76 -3.37 -15.21
C ILE A 106 -17.31 -2.39 -14.12
N MET A 107 -16.12 -1.77 -14.28
CA MET A 107 -15.58 -0.79 -13.34
C MET A 107 -16.54 0.39 -13.13
N MET A 108 -17.09 0.94 -14.18
CA MET A 108 -17.94 2.13 -14.13
C MET A 108 -19.30 1.89 -13.42
N LYS A 109 -19.76 0.65 -13.33
CA LYS A 109 -20.95 0.26 -12.55
C LYS A 109 -20.75 0.36 -11.04
N GLY A 110 -19.49 0.37 -10.56
CA GLY A 110 -19.19 0.45 -9.12
C GLY A 110 -19.72 1.74 -8.47
N PRO A 111 -20.06 1.70 -7.17
CA PRO A 111 -20.66 2.84 -6.47
C PRO A 111 -19.65 3.94 -6.10
N ALA A 112 -18.35 3.64 -6.08
CA ALA A 112 -17.32 4.61 -5.69
C ALA A 112 -17.32 5.83 -6.61
N LYS A 113 -17.29 7.03 -5.99
CA LYS A 113 -17.17 8.30 -6.72
C LYS A 113 -15.74 8.68 -7.03
N ASN A 114 -14.81 8.29 -6.16
CA ASN A 114 -13.38 8.53 -6.35
C ASN A 114 -12.73 7.18 -6.65
N ILE A 115 -12.19 7.02 -7.86
CA ILE A 115 -11.54 5.78 -8.29
C ILE A 115 -10.14 6.05 -8.81
N THR A 116 -9.26 5.08 -8.60
CA THR A 116 -7.92 5.03 -9.20
C THR A 116 -7.89 3.89 -10.20
N VAL A 117 -7.50 4.19 -11.41
CA VAL A 117 -7.21 3.23 -12.47
C VAL A 117 -5.71 3.08 -12.56
N GLU A 118 -5.22 1.90 -12.23
CA GLU A 118 -3.79 1.60 -12.21
C GLU A 118 -3.42 0.61 -13.30
N PHE A 119 -2.47 0.98 -14.14
CA PHE A 119 -1.97 0.13 -15.21
C PHE A 119 -0.77 -0.66 -14.72
N GLN A 120 -0.90 -1.98 -14.73
CA GLN A 120 0.14 -2.92 -14.32
C GLN A 120 0.39 -3.99 -15.41
N GLY A 121 1.25 -4.96 -15.06
CA GLY A 121 1.54 -6.11 -15.90
C GLY A 121 2.95 -6.62 -15.70
N GLY A 122 3.54 -7.14 -16.78
CA GLY A 122 4.99 -7.28 -16.87
C GLY A 122 5.62 -5.89 -17.03
N GLU A 123 5.51 -5.31 -18.23
CA GLU A 123 5.77 -3.90 -18.51
C GLU A 123 4.57 -3.34 -19.29
N PRO A 124 3.69 -2.55 -18.66
CA PRO A 124 2.44 -2.10 -19.27
C PRO A 124 2.65 -1.24 -20.52
N LEU A 125 3.75 -0.50 -20.61
CA LEU A 125 4.03 0.34 -21.78
C LEU A 125 4.33 -0.47 -23.05
N LEU A 126 4.55 -1.78 -22.98
CA LEU A 126 4.62 -2.66 -24.15
C LEU A 126 3.26 -2.86 -24.84
N ASN A 127 2.16 -2.50 -24.15
CA ASN A 127 0.80 -2.51 -24.68
C ASN A 127 0.15 -1.11 -24.56
N PHE A 128 0.88 -0.08 -24.94
CA PHE A 128 0.49 1.32 -24.79
C PHE A 128 -0.81 1.67 -25.52
N ASN A 129 -1.08 1.04 -26.66
CA ASN A 129 -2.35 1.26 -27.39
C ASN A 129 -3.57 0.92 -26.55
N VAL A 130 -3.53 -0.19 -25.79
CA VAL A 130 -4.62 -0.58 -24.92
C VAL A 130 -4.69 0.31 -23.67
N LEU A 131 -3.54 0.80 -23.15
CA LEU A 131 -3.54 1.83 -22.12
C LEU A 131 -4.33 3.06 -22.56
N ARG A 132 -4.04 3.56 -23.78
CA ARG A 132 -4.76 4.69 -24.37
C ARG A 132 -6.25 4.41 -24.50
N GLU A 133 -6.62 3.22 -24.96
CA GLU A 133 -8.01 2.80 -25.10
C GLU A 133 -8.74 2.82 -23.75
N VAL A 134 -8.14 2.26 -22.68
CA VAL A 134 -8.74 2.29 -21.34
C VAL A 134 -8.97 3.73 -20.88
N VAL A 135 -7.97 4.61 -21.03
CA VAL A 135 -8.10 6.01 -20.60
C VAL A 135 -9.21 6.72 -21.36
N LEU A 136 -9.15 6.72 -22.68
CA LEU A 136 -10.11 7.44 -23.54
C LEU A 136 -11.53 6.90 -23.37
N TYR A 137 -11.69 5.59 -23.31
CA TYR A 137 -13.01 4.98 -23.10
C TYR A 137 -13.57 5.27 -21.70
N THR A 138 -12.71 5.25 -20.67
CA THR A 138 -13.10 5.63 -19.32
C THR A 138 -13.57 7.10 -19.26
N GLU A 139 -12.83 8.01 -19.87
CA GLU A 139 -13.20 9.43 -19.93
C GLU A 139 -14.51 9.65 -20.70
N SER A 140 -14.72 8.92 -21.80
CA SER A 140 -15.96 9.03 -22.58
C SER A 140 -17.19 8.60 -21.78
N LEU A 141 -17.12 7.47 -21.03
CA LEU A 141 -18.21 7.02 -20.15
C LEU A 141 -18.40 7.90 -18.94
N ASN A 142 -17.33 8.55 -18.49
CA ASN A 142 -17.39 9.39 -17.28
C ASN A 142 -18.24 10.66 -17.46
N GLY A 143 -18.56 11.05 -18.67
CA GLY A 143 -19.55 12.09 -18.96
C GLY A 143 -20.92 11.82 -18.35
N GLU A 144 -21.31 10.54 -18.20
CA GLU A 144 -22.55 10.09 -17.60
C GLU A 144 -22.41 9.75 -16.10
N HIS A 145 -21.26 9.21 -15.70
CA HIS A 145 -21.05 8.67 -14.35
C HIS A 145 -20.52 9.72 -13.34
N HIS A 146 -19.90 10.80 -13.82
CA HIS A 146 -19.38 11.92 -13.00
C HIS A 146 -18.50 11.49 -11.82
N LYS A 147 -17.57 10.54 -12.06
CA LYS A 147 -16.59 10.07 -11.07
C LYS A 147 -15.33 10.95 -11.10
N ASN A 148 -14.66 11.07 -9.97
CA ASN A 148 -13.29 11.59 -9.91
C ASN A 148 -12.33 10.44 -10.19
N ILE A 149 -11.65 10.49 -11.34
CA ILE A 149 -10.78 9.42 -11.80
C ILE A 149 -9.33 9.88 -11.76
N SER A 150 -8.48 9.06 -11.15
CA SER A 150 -7.02 9.23 -11.16
C SER A 150 -6.40 8.07 -11.92
N PHE A 151 -5.50 8.36 -12.85
CA PHE A 151 -4.76 7.35 -13.59
C PHE A 151 -3.33 7.23 -13.08
N VAL A 152 -2.84 6.00 -12.93
CA VAL A 152 -1.46 5.68 -12.52
C VAL A 152 -0.90 4.60 -13.41
N VAL A 153 0.32 4.74 -13.91
CA VAL A 153 1.04 3.68 -14.62
C VAL A 153 2.22 3.18 -13.81
N CYS A 154 2.22 1.86 -13.51
CA CYS A 154 3.31 1.18 -12.81
C CYS A 154 4.29 0.58 -13.83
N THR A 155 5.39 1.26 -14.11
CA THR A 155 6.31 0.95 -15.20
C THR A 155 7.76 0.96 -14.77
N ASN A 156 8.61 0.18 -15.44
CA ASN A 156 10.05 0.26 -15.29
C ASN A 156 10.68 1.43 -16.08
N LEU A 157 9.88 2.19 -16.80
CA LEU A 157 10.23 3.36 -17.61
C LEU A 157 11.22 3.10 -18.78
N SER A 158 11.68 1.88 -19.00
CA SER A 158 12.76 1.62 -19.97
C SER A 158 12.36 1.84 -21.44
N VAL A 159 11.07 1.79 -21.73
CA VAL A 159 10.50 1.98 -23.08
C VAL A 159 9.75 3.31 -23.25
N LEU A 160 9.91 4.23 -22.31
CA LEU A 160 9.23 5.52 -22.30
C LEU A 160 9.60 6.38 -23.52
N THR A 161 8.58 6.80 -24.27
CA THR A 161 8.71 7.70 -25.45
C THR A 161 8.16 9.10 -25.17
N ASP A 162 8.45 10.06 -26.04
CA ASP A 162 7.89 11.42 -25.94
C ASP A 162 6.37 11.43 -26.23
N GLU A 163 5.89 10.54 -27.10
CA GLU A 163 4.45 10.34 -27.34
C GLU A 163 3.73 9.89 -26.05
N MET A 164 4.31 8.94 -25.31
CA MET A 164 3.76 8.49 -24.03
C MET A 164 3.73 9.62 -23.01
N LEU A 165 4.80 10.40 -22.90
CA LEU A 165 4.86 11.54 -21.98
C LEU A 165 3.82 12.62 -22.32
N PHE A 166 3.66 12.91 -23.63
CA PHE A 166 2.62 13.85 -24.06
C PHE A 166 1.22 13.36 -23.65
N PHE A 167 0.91 12.10 -23.89
CA PHE A 167 -0.37 11.48 -23.52
C PHE A 167 -0.57 11.49 -22.01
N PHE A 168 0.45 11.15 -21.22
CA PHE A 168 0.36 11.18 -19.75
C PHE A 168 0.07 12.58 -19.23
N LYS A 169 0.69 13.61 -19.84
CA LYS A 169 0.43 15.00 -19.48
C LYS A 169 -0.98 15.43 -19.81
N GLU A 170 -1.47 15.09 -21.00
CA GLU A 170 -2.80 15.45 -21.49
C GLU A 170 -3.91 14.86 -20.61
N HIS A 171 -3.73 13.61 -20.14
CA HIS A 171 -4.72 12.86 -19.36
C HIS A 171 -4.40 12.79 -17.86
N ASN A 172 -3.46 13.59 -17.36
CA ASN A 172 -3.04 13.64 -15.95
C ASN A 172 -2.70 12.26 -15.37
N ILE A 173 -1.93 11.46 -16.12
CA ILE A 173 -1.51 10.11 -15.68
C ILE A 173 -0.25 10.23 -14.83
N ASN A 174 -0.33 9.79 -13.58
CA ASN A 174 0.81 9.71 -12.67
C ASN A 174 1.69 8.48 -13.00
N VAL A 175 2.97 8.60 -12.71
CA VAL A 175 3.95 7.54 -12.93
C VAL A 175 4.41 6.96 -11.59
N SER A 176 4.26 5.65 -11.43
CA SER A 176 4.88 4.89 -10.36
C SER A 176 5.96 4.00 -10.97
N THR A 177 7.21 4.21 -10.58
CA THR A 177 8.32 3.42 -11.10
C THR A 177 9.01 2.61 -10.02
N SER A 178 10.08 1.94 -10.37
CA SER A 178 10.84 1.13 -9.42
C SER A 178 12.32 1.49 -9.46
N VAL A 179 12.85 1.87 -8.31
CA VAL A 179 14.27 2.09 -8.08
C VAL A 179 14.67 1.35 -6.80
N ASP A 180 15.54 0.36 -6.92
CA ASP A 180 15.92 -0.45 -5.76
C ASP A 180 17.02 0.20 -4.90
N GLY A 181 17.59 1.31 -5.34
CA GLY A 181 18.66 2.06 -4.68
C GLY A 181 19.77 2.45 -5.64
N PRO A 182 21.05 2.50 -5.19
CA PRO A 182 22.18 2.86 -6.03
C PRO A 182 22.35 1.88 -7.21
N ARG A 183 23.06 2.34 -8.25
CA ARG A 183 23.26 1.64 -9.53
C ARG A 183 23.50 0.13 -9.39
N ASP A 184 24.49 -0.22 -8.58
CA ASP A 184 24.92 -1.63 -8.48
C ASP A 184 23.82 -2.53 -7.91
N LEU A 185 23.12 -2.06 -6.89
CA LEU A 185 21.97 -2.75 -6.29
C LEU A 185 20.81 -2.87 -7.28
N HIS A 186 20.46 -1.75 -7.94
CA HIS A 186 19.39 -1.74 -8.93
C HIS A 186 19.65 -2.72 -10.06
N ASP A 187 20.84 -2.65 -10.67
CA ASP A 187 21.21 -3.51 -11.79
C ASP A 187 21.34 -4.98 -11.36
N TYR A 188 21.86 -5.26 -10.15
CA TYR A 188 21.90 -6.60 -9.58
C TYR A 188 20.51 -7.20 -9.44
N ASN A 189 19.58 -6.45 -8.92
CA ASN A 189 18.22 -6.92 -8.67
C ASN A 189 17.39 -7.08 -9.95
N ARG A 190 17.50 -6.13 -10.89
CA ARG A 190 16.55 -5.99 -12.01
C ARG A 190 17.10 -6.39 -13.37
N CYS A 191 18.42 -6.34 -13.56
CA CYS A 191 19.03 -6.42 -14.88
C CYS A 191 19.98 -7.61 -15.07
N ARG A 192 19.88 -8.64 -14.25
CA ARG A 192 20.80 -9.78 -14.25
C ARG A 192 20.95 -10.48 -15.62
N LYS A 193 19.84 -10.65 -16.33
CA LYS A 193 19.79 -11.33 -17.63
C LYS A 193 19.45 -10.38 -18.77
N ILE A 194 18.54 -9.46 -18.54
CA ILE A 194 18.02 -8.50 -19.53
C ILE A 194 18.43 -7.10 -19.09
N LYS A 195 19.07 -6.35 -19.96
CA LYS A 195 19.71 -5.07 -19.62
C LYS A 195 18.92 -3.83 -20.04
N SER A 196 17.65 -3.97 -20.44
CA SER A 196 16.83 -2.88 -20.95
C SER A 196 16.50 -1.83 -19.89
N ALA A 197 16.14 -2.27 -18.67
CA ALA A 197 15.79 -1.39 -17.56
C ALA A 197 16.97 -1.18 -16.59
N ARG A 198 18.17 -0.88 -17.13
CA ARG A 198 19.33 -0.52 -16.34
C ARG A 198 19.12 0.82 -15.63
N TYR A 199 19.77 0.97 -14.52
CA TYR A 199 19.75 2.17 -13.69
C TYR A 199 19.83 3.47 -14.51
N ASP A 200 20.79 3.60 -15.44
CA ASP A 200 20.96 4.83 -16.24
C ASP A 200 19.75 5.16 -17.12
N VAL A 201 19.13 4.15 -17.71
CA VAL A 201 17.92 4.32 -18.54
C VAL A 201 16.75 4.76 -17.68
N VAL A 202 16.56 4.10 -16.53
CA VAL A 202 15.47 4.42 -15.60
C VAL A 202 15.62 5.83 -15.04
N VAL A 203 16.81 6.17 -14.54
CA VAL A 203 17.10 7.52 -13.99
C VAL A 203 16.92 8.62 -15.03
N LYS A 204 17.42 8.42 -16.27
CA LYS A 204 17.19 9.35 -17.37
C LYS A 204 15.69 9.58 -17.59
N ASN A 205 14.91 8.51 -17.60
CA ASN A 205 13.48 8.59 -17.89
C ASN A 205 12.66 9.09 -16.68
N ILE A 206 13.10 8.88 -15.45
CA ILE A 206 12.54 9.57 -14.26
C ILE A 206 12.64 11.08 -14.45
N ARG A 207 13.83 11.60 -14.78
CA ARG A 207 14.03 13.04 -14.98
C ARG A 207 13.18 13.60 -16.10
N ARG A 208 13.10 12.90 -17.25
CA ARG A 208 12.23 13.28 -18.38
C ARG A 208 10.75 13.33 -17.93
N ALA A 209 10.30 12.34 -17.17
CA ALA A 209 8.94 12.31 -16.65
C ALA A 209 8.68 13.45 -15.65
N GLN A 210 9.61 13.74 -14.74
CA GLN A 210 9.51 14.86 -13.80
C GLN A 210 9.48 16.23 -14.52
N GLU A 211 10.28 16.40 -15.58
CA GLU A 211 10.28 17.61 -16.41
C GLU A 211 8.96 17.79 -17.15
N ALA A 212 8.39 16.71 -17.70
CA ALA A 212 7.18 16.75 -18.50
C ALA A 212 5.89 16.87 -17.67
N LEU A 213 5.81 16.14 -16.55
CA LEU A 213 4.59 15.95 -15.76
C LEU A 213 4.58 16.76 -14.46
N GLY A 214 5.76 17.12 -13.95
CA GLY A 214 5.96 17.66 -12.62
C GLY A 214 6.47 16.59 -11.63
N ARG A 215 7.25 17.02 -10.63
CA ARG A 215 7.92 16.12 -9.67
C ARG A 215 6.93 15.28 -8.86
N HIS A 216 5.84 15.89 -8.44
CA HIS A 216 4.78 15.23 -7.65
C HIS A 216 4.01 14.16 -8.42
N CYS A 217 4.11 14.13 -9.74
CA CYS A 217 3.46 13.12 -10.59
C CYS A 217 4.32 11.85 -10.77
N VAL A 218 5.56 11.84 -10.27
CA VAL A 218 6.50 10.72 -10.40
C VAL A 218 6.89 10.20 -9.03
N SER A 219 6.51 8.96 -8.75
CA SER A 219 6.89 8.24 -7.53
C SER A 219 7.70 6.99 -7.86
N ALA A 220 8.42 6.48 -6.87
CA ALA A 220 9.13 5.22 -6.99
C ALA A 220 8.96 4.35 -5.75
N LEU A 221 9.05 3.04 -5.94
CA LEU A 221 9.11 2.07 -4.86
C LEU A 221 10.35 1.17 -5.05
N MET A 222 10.83 0.61 -3.96
CA MET A 222 11.85 -0.44 -3.98
C MET A 222 11.29 -1.77 -3.52
N THR A 223 11.89 -2.88 -3.98
CA THR A 223 11.67 -4.19 -3.40
C THR A 223 12.95 -4.63 -2.69
N THR A 224 12.82 -4.91 -1.40
CA THR A 224 13.94 -5.33 -0.57
C THR A 224 14.34 -6.75 -0.90
N THR A 225 15.64 -6.97 -1.14
CA THR A 225 16.27 -8.30 -1.22
C THR A 225 17.31 -8.42 -0.12
N ARG A 226 17.87 -9.60 0.10
CA ARG A 226 19.00 -9.77 1.05
C ARG A 226 20.17 -8.85 0.73
N GLU A 227 20.43 -8.60 -0.57
CA GLU A 227 21.48 -7.65 -0.99
C GLU A 227 21.20 -6.21 -0.54
N SER A 228 19.95 -5.79 -0.47
CA SER A 228 19.55 -4.45 -0.03
C SER A 228 20.02 -4.12 1.39
N PHE A 229 20.25 -5.14 2.24
CA PHE A 229 20.65 -4.96 3.64
C PHE A 229 22.02 -4.28 3.82
N GLN A 230 22.83 -4.27 2.78
CA GLN A 230 24.13 -3.62 2.75
C GLN A 230 24.02 -2.11 2.48
N TYR A 231 22.87 -1.61 1.99
CA TYR A 231 22.70 -0.26 1.47
C TYR A 231 21.57 0.57 2.14
N PRO A 232 21.32 0.50 3.46
CA PRO A 232 20.14 1.13 4.06
C PRO A 232 20.11 2.65 3.96
N ARG A 233 21.27 3.32 3.95
CA ARG A 233 21.39 4.77 3.78
C ARG A 233 21.48 5.14 2.32
N GLU A 234 22.27 4.45 1.56
CA GLU A 234 22.54 4.69 0.14
C GLU A 234 21.25 4.58 -0.71
N ILE A 235 20.29 3.71 -0.31
CA ILE A 235 18.96 3.64 -0.92
C ILE A 235 18.24 4.98 -0.74
N ILE A 236 18.23 5.53 0.45
CA ILE A 236 17.54 6.80 0.75
C ILE A 236 18.23 7.96 0.06
N ASP A 237 19.56 8.02 0.11
CA ASP A 237 20.35 9.05 -0.56
C ASP A 237 20.09 9.06 -2.07
N GLU A 238 19.90 7.88 -2.69
CA GLU A 238 19.57 7.78 -4.10
C GLU A 238 18.18 8.34 -4.42
N TYR A 239 17.17 8.08 -3.57
CA TYR A 239 15.83 8.65 -3.73
C TYR A 239 15.85 10.17 -3.60
N ILE A 240 16.59 10.72 -2.64
CA ILE A 240 16.77 12.18 -2.47
C ILE A 240 17.46 12.78 -3.69
N LYS A 241 18.53 12.16 -4.19
CA LYS A 241 19.25 12.59 -5.40
C LYS A 241 18.37 12.58 -6.65
N LEU A 242 17.39 11.70 -6.70
CA LEU A 242 16.39 11.62 -7.77
C LEU A 242 15.20 12.55 -7.55
N ASP A 243 15.24 13.37 -6.49
CA ASP A 243 14.18 14.32 -6.15
C ASP A 243 12.81 13.63 -5.95
N LEU A 244 12.84 12.48 -5.30
CA LEU A 244 11.68 11.72 -4.87
C LEU A 244 11.40 12.04 -3.40
N GLY A 245 10.19 12.44 -3.06
CA GLY A 245 9.84 12.91 -1.71
C GLY A 245 9.63 11.79 -0.68
N SER A 246 9.59 10.53 -1.12
CA SER A 246 9.36 9.39 -0.23
C SER A 246 9.91 8.10 -0.81
N VAL A 247 10.06 7.11 0.06
CA VAL A 247 10.36 5.72 -0.31
C VAL A 247 9.29 4.78 0.24
N PHE A 248 8.92 3.78 -0.54
CA PHE A 248 8.17 2.62 -0.05
C PHE A 248 9.10 1.41 0.04
N VAL A 249 9.51 1.05 1.26
CA VAL A 249 10.39 -0.10 1.53
C VAL A 249 9.56 -1.37 1.51
N ARG A 250 9.37 -1.94 0.32
CA ARG A 250 8.52 -3.11 0.11
C ARG A 250 9.28 -4.40 0.44
N SER A 251 8.72 -5.23 1.31
CA SER A 251 9.23 -6.58 1.54
C SER A 251 8.91 -7.52 0.36
N LEU A 252 9.64 -8.64 0.27
CA LEU A 252 9.34 -9.70 -0.69
C LEU A 252 7.93 -10.27 -0.47
N ASN A 253 7.28 -10.60 -1.58
CA ASN A 253 6.00 -11.31 -1.59
C ASN A 253 6.20 -12.74 -2.11
N PRO A 254 5.47 -13.74 -1.56
CA PRO A 254 5.66 -15.16 -1.88
C PRO A 254 4.92 -15.59 -3.15
N TYR A 255 5.14 -14.88 -4.27
CA TYR A 255 4.49 -15.16 -5.56
C TYR A 255 5.48 -15.21 -6.72
N GLY A 256 5.09 -15.89 -7.78
CA GLY A 256 5.79 -15.90 -9.06
C GLY A 256 7.24 -16.39 -9.00
N TYR A 257 8.14 -15.66 -9.69
CA TYR A 257 9.55 -16.02 -9.73
C TYR A 257 10.28 -15.80 -8.39
N ALA A 258 9.80 -14.88 -7.56
CA ALA A 258 10.37 -14.65 -6.22
C ALA A 258 10.39 -15.90 -5.36
N VAL A 259 9.40 -16.80 -5.50
CA VAL A 259 9.38 -18.11 -4.79
C VAL A 259 10.55 -18.98 -5.22
N LYS A 260 10.90 -18.99 -6.52
CA LYS A 260 12.00 -19.81 -7.05
C LYS A 260 13.37 -19.28 -6.63
N THR A 261 13.49 -18.01 -6.33
CA THR A 261 14.74 -17.35 -5.94
C THR A 261 14.86 -17.12 -4.44
N GLN A 262 13.87 -17.53 -3.64
CA GLN A 262 13.78 -17.29 -2.20
C GLN A 262 15.08 -17.65 -1.45
N ASN A 263 15.71 -18.75 -1.80
CA ASN A 263 16.97 -19.19 -1.16
C ASN A 263 18.14 -18.19 -1.37
N SER A 264 18.12 -17.39 -2.44
CA SER A 264 19.21 -16.46 -2.76
C SER A 264 18.91 -15.01 -2.38
N ILE A 265 17.63 -14.62 -2.41
CA ILE A 265 17.24 -13.21 -2.17
C ILE A 265 16.41 -13.04 -0.89
N GLY A 266 15.91 -14.13 -0.32
CA GLY A 266 14.99 -14.14 0.80
C GLY A 266 15.66 -13.85 2.15
N TYR A 267 14.85 -13.56 3.12
CA TYR A 267 15.21 -13.19 4.49
C TYR A 267 14.03 -13.45 5.44
N SER A 268 14.30 -13.51 6.74
CA SER A 268 13.26 -13.63 7.77
C SER A 268 12.59 -12.26 8.05
N PRO A 269 11.40 -12.26 8.67
CA PRO A 269 10.77 -11.02 9.12
C PRO A 269 11.64 -10.19 10.08
N GLU A 270 12.45 -10.85 10.90
CA GLU A 270 13.37 -10.21 11.84
C GLU A 270 14.53 -9.53 11.11
N GLU A 271 15.14 -10.21 10.14
CA GLU A 271 16.21 -9.64 9.31
C GLU A 271 15.67 -8.41 8.53
N PHE A 272 14.46 -8.52 7.97
CA PHE A 272 13.79 -7.39 7.32
C PHE A 272 13.56 -6.23 8.29
N PHE A 273 13.08 -6.52 9.50
CA PHE A 273 12.82 -5.48 10.49
C PHE A 273 14.09 -4.75 10.91
N LEU A 274 15.20 -5.45 11.10
CA LEU A 274 16.48 -4.82 11.43
C LEU A 274 16.97 -3.87 10.31
N PHE A 275 16.79 -4.26 9.06
CA PHE A 275 17.06 -3.40 7.92
C PHE A 275 16.10 -2.20 7.89
N TYR A 276 14.80 -2.46 7.98
CA TYR A 276 13.75 -1.44 7.98
C TYR A 276 13.95 -0.39 9.07
N ARG A 277 14.31 -0.82 10.28
CA ARG A 277 14.63 0.08 11.39
C ARG A 277 15.77 1.02 11.03
N ARG A 278 16.88 0.52 10.48
CA ARG A 278 18.01 1.34 10.05
C ARG A 278 17.62 2.38 8.99
N VAL A 279 16.74 2.00 8.06
CA VAL A 279 16.20 2.91 7.05
C VAL A 279 15.34 3.99 7.71
N LEU A 280 14.39 3.62 8.57
CA LEU A 280 13.48 4.56 9.21
C LEU A 280 14.21 5.52 10.15
N ASP A 281 15.16 5.02 10.94
CA ASP A 281 16.00 5.87 11.81
C ASP A 281 16.75 6.93 10.98
N TYR A 282 17.30 6.54 9.84
CA TYR A 282 17.98 7.46 8.94
C TYR A 282 17.04 8.48 8.29
N VAL A 283 15.84 8.07 7.92
CA VAL A 283 14.80 8.99 7.39
C VAL A 283 14.42 10.04 8.45
N ILE A 284 14.27 9.65 9.71
CA ILE A 284 13.98 10.58 10.81
C ILE A 284 15.18 11.52 11.02
N GLU A 285 16.43 11.01 11.01
CA GLU A 285 17.65 11.82 11.09
C GLU A 285 17.70 12.89 9.99
N LEU A 286 17.37 12.54 8.75
CA LEU A 286 17.34 13.48 7.62
C LEU A 286 16.31 14.60 7.81
N ASN A 287 15.11 14.26 8.27
CA ASN A 287 14.07 15.26 8.56
C ASN A 287 14.53 16.24 9.67
N ARG A 288 15.19 15.74 10.74
CA ARG A 288 15.80 16.58 11.76
C ARG A 288 16.89 17.52 11.22
N ARG A 289 17.50 17.17 10.11
CA ARG A 289 18.48 18.00 9.39
C ARG A 289 17.85 18.94 8.36
N GLY A 290 16.51 19.03 8.33
CA GLY A 290 15.74 19.88 7.41
C GLY A 290 15.53 19.29 6.01
N ILE A 291 15.83 18.00 5.80
CA ILE A 291 15.58 17.31 4.54
C ILE A 291 14.23 16.58 4.64
N GLY A 292 13.17 17.19 4.11
CA GLY A 292 11.83 16.61 4.10
C GLY A 292 11.76 15.33 3.27
N PHE A 293 11.58 14.17 3.92
CA PHE A 293 11.51 12.87 3.26
C PHE A 293 10.68 11.89 4.10
N ALA A 294 9.83 11.06 3.48
CA ALA A 294 8.96 10.13 4.21
C ALA A 294 9.25 8.66 3.87
N GLU A 295 9.08 7.78 4.87
CA GLU A 295 8.94 6.34 4.62
C GLU A 295 7.44 5.99 4.61
N ALA A 296 6.97 5.48 3.46
CA ALA A 296 5.54 5.35 3.19
C ALA A 296 4.82 4.38 4.13
N THR A 297 5.44 3.25 4.52
CA THR A 297 4.83 2.27 5.44
C THR A 297 4.69 2.87 6.84
N ALA A 298 5.71 3.58 7.33
CA ALA A 298 5.66 4.26 8.62
C ALA A 298 4.58 5.35 8.61
N ALA A 299 4.53 6.19 7.57
CA ALA A 299 3.51 7.23 7.43
C ALA A 299 2.09 6.65 7.44
N MET A 300 1.83 5.57 6.69
CA MET A 300 0.54 4.87 6.70
C MET A 300 0.19 4.30 8.06
N LEU A 301 1.13 3.66 8.75
CA LEU A 301 0.89 3.08 10.07
C LEU A 301 0.71 4.15 11.13
N PHE A 302 1.50 5.24 11.13
CA PHE A 302 1.27 6.39 12.01
C PHE A 302 -0.13 6.99 11.78
N ARG A 303 -0.58 7.11 10.53
CA ARG A 303 -1.95 7.56 10.23
C ARG A 303 -2.98 6.62 10.84
N LYS A 304 -2.79 5.30 10.78
CA LYS A 304 -3.67 4.32 11.45
C LYS A 304 -3.68 4.44 12.97
N ILE A 305 -2.53 4.77 13.56
CA ILE A 305 -2.35 4.88 15.01
C ILE A 305 -2.95 6.20 15.53
N LEU A 306 -2.62 7.31 14.87
CA LEU A 306 -2.91 8.65 15.39
C LEU A 306 -4.24 9.24 14.93
N THR A 307 -4.84 8.69 13.85
CA THR A 307 -6.07 9.23 13.28
C THR A 307 -7.19 8.20 13.18
N PRO A 308 -8.45 8.61 13.11
CA PRO A 308 -9.57 7.70 12.83
C PRO A 308 -9.72 7.40 11.33
N TRP A 309 -8.94 8.01 10.44
CA TRP A 309 -9.12 7.89 9.01
C TRP A 309 -8.59 6.56 8.47
N PRO A 310 -9.26 5.95 7.48
CA PRO A 310 -8.75 4.78 6.81
C PRO A 310 -7.49 5.13 6.00
N ILE A 311 -6.64 4.13 5.81
CA ILE A 311 -5.54 4.16 4.83
C ILE A 311 -5.96 3.39 3.59
N GLY A 312 -5.49 3.78 2.41
CA GLY A 312 -5.81 3.10 1.15
C GLY A 312 -5.05 1.78 0.92
N PHE A 313 -4.22 1.33 1.87
CA PHE A 313 -3.34 0.19 1.66
C PHE A 313 -4.07 -1.14 1.96
N VAL A 314 -4.27 -1.95 0.92
CA VAL A 314 -5.11 -3.15 0.89
C VAL A 314 -4.69 -4.18 1.96
N ASP A 315 -3.39 -4.46 2.09
CA ASP A 315 -2.84 -5.48 3.01
C ASP A 315 -3.12 -5.17 4.48
N LEU A 316 -3.28 -3.90 4.82
CA LEU A 316 -3.52 -3.43 6.19
C LEU A 316 -4.97 -3.03 6.45
N GLN A 317 -5.91 -3.52 5.69
CA GLN A 317 -7.34 -3.31 5.92
C GLN A 317 -7.99 -4.47 6.68
N SER A 318 -8.98 -4.15 7.50
CA SER A 318 -9.90 -5.09 8.12
C SER A 318 -11.30 -4.43 8.14
N PRO A 319 -12.32 -5.03 7.51
CA PRO A 319 -12.26 -6.18 6.60
C PRO A 319 -11.20 -6.03 5.52
N THR A 320 -10.75 -7.18 4.98
CA THR A 320 -9.71 -7.20 3.94
C THR A 320 -10.02 -6.27 2.77
N GLY A 321 -8.99 -5.65 2.20
CA GLY A 321 -9.15 -4.87 0.97
C GLY A 321 -9.33 -5.70 -0.28
N ASN A 322 -8.95 -7.00 -0.25
CA ASN A 322 -9.08 -7.90 -1.40
C ASN A 322 -10.54 -8.03 -1.83
N GLY A 323 -10.87 -7.59 -3.04
CA GLY A 323 -12.22 -7.56 -3.60
C GLY A 323 -13.14 -6.47 -3.04
N PHE A 324 -12.81 -5.85 -1.90
CA PHE A 324 -13.62 -4.79 -1.28
C PHE A 324 -13.06 -3.38 -1.48
N ALA A 325 -11.77 -3.23 -1.71
CA ALA A 325 -11.11 -1.96 -1.97
C ALA A 325 -10.34 -1.96 -3.29
N VAL A 326 -9.96 -3.13 -3.79
CA VAL A 326 -9.24 -3.35 -5.04
C VAL A 326 -9.89 -4.45 -5.87
N THR A 327 -9.83 -4.30 -7.19
CA THR A 327 -10.18 -5.33 -8.18
C THR A 327 -9.18 -5.28 -9.31
N VAL A 328 -8.82 -6.45 -9.84
CA VAL A 328 -7.87 -6.60 -10.94
C VAL A 328 -8.58 -7.17 -12.17
N TYR A 329 -8.44 -6.49 -13.29
CA TYR A 329 -8.86 -6.96 -14.61
C TYR A 329 -7.62 -7.47 -15.34
N ASN A 330 -7.58 -8.78 -15.57
CA ASN A 330 -6.42 -9.42 -16.16
C ASN A 330 -6.44 -9.33 -17.68
N TYR A 331 -5.30 -9.51 -18.31
CA TYR A 331 -5.12 -9.43 -19.77
C TYR A 331 -6.05 -10.35 -20.58
N ASP A 332 -6.49 -11.45 -20.00
CA ASP A 332 -7.39 -12.46 -20.59
C ASP A 332 -8.88 -12.22 -20.33
N GLY A 333 -9.22 -11.20 -19.55
CA GLY A 333 -10.60 -10.85 -19.18
C GLY A 333 -11.07 -11.46 -17.86
N ASP A 334 -10.26 -12.25 -17.20
CA ASP A 334 -10.55 -12.72 -15.86
C ASP A 334 -10.45 -11.59 -14.84
N VAL A 335 -11.29 -11.63 -13.81
CA VAL A 335 -11.37 -10.63 -12.73
C VAL A 335 -10.92 -11.27 -11.43
N TYR A 336 -10.04 -10.58 -10.70
CA TYR A 336 -9.46 -11.06 -9.45
C TYR A 336 -9.64 -10.08 -8.29
N ALA A 337 -9.62 -10.62 -7.07
CA ALA A 337 -9.82 -9.86 -5.85
C ALA A 337 -8.64 -8.92 -5.50
N SER A 338 -7.44 -9.22 -5.97
CA SER A 338 -6.23 -8.41 -5.82
C SER A 338 -5.16 -8.87 -6.80
N ASP A 339 -4.06 -8.13 -6.91
CA ASP A 339 -2.92 -8.51 -7.72
C ASP A 339 -2.28 -9.81 -7.23
N GLU A 340 -2.21 -10.02 -5.91
CA GLU A 340 -1.75 -11.26 -5.29
C GLU A 340 -2.64 -12.46 -5.66
N SER A 341 -3.94 -12.27 -5.73
CA SER A 341 -4.88 -13.34 -6.12
C SER A 341 -4.72 -13.72 -7.60
N ARG A 342 -4.45 -12.75 -8.47
CA ARG A 342 -4.07 -13.00 -9.86
C ARG A 342 -2.73 -13.73 -9.97
N MET A 343 -1.73 -13.30 -9.20
CA MET A 343 -0.42 -13.97 -9.15
C MET A 343 -0.54 -15.42 -8.68
N LEU A 344 -1.44 -15.68 -7.73
CA LEU A 344 -1.73 -17.03 -7.26
C LEU A 344 -2.34 -17.90 -8.38
N ASN A 345 -3.24 -17.33 -9.20
CA ASN A 345 -3.79 -18.02 -10.37
C ASN A 345 -2.71 -18.38 -11.38
N GLU A 346 -1.76 -17.49 -11.64
CA GLU A 346 -0.60 -17.78 -12.51
C GLU A 346 0.32 -18.89 -11.95
N MET A 347 0.19 -19.19 -10.66
CA MET A 347 0.85 -20.32 -9.99
C MET A 347 -0.02 -21.59 -9.97
N GLY A 348 -1.19 -21.58 -10.61
CA GLY A 348 -2.09 -22.72 -10.77
C GLY A 348 -3.24 -22.82 -9.78
N ASP A 349 -3.57 -21.74 -9.06
CA ASP A 349 -4.66 -21.74 -8.08
C ASP A 349 -5.61 -20.54 -8.27
N ALA A 350 -6.77 -20.79 -8.86
CA ALA A 350 -7.79 -19.79 -9.21
C ALA A 350 -8.80 -19.48 -8.10
N ARG A 351 -8.57 -19.89 -6.85
CA ARG A 351 -9.54 -19.80 -5.75
C ARG A 351 -10.13 -18.41 -5.52
N PHE A 352 -9.36 -17.36 -5.80
CA PHE A 352 -9.79 -15.97 -5.63
C PHE A 352 -10.06 -15.25 -6.97
N ARG A 353 -10.33 -16.02 -8.03
CA ARG A 353 -10.94 -15.50 -9.25
C ARG A 353 -12.39 -15.12 -8.95
N LEU A 354 -12.75 -13.89 -9.26
CA LEU A 354 -14.10 -13.37 -9.01
C LEU A 354 -15.06 -13.69 -10.16
N GLY A 355 -14.55 -13.76 -11.39
CA GLY A 355 -15.34 -14.02 -12.60
C GLY A 355 -14.59 -13.60 -13.86
N SER A 356 -15.34 -13.39 -14.96
CA SER A 356 -14.84 -12.93 -16.25
C SER A 356 -15.68 -11.78 -16.79
N VAL A 357 -15.07 -10.80 -17.43
CA VAL A 357 -15.76 -9.68 -18.08
C VAL A 357 -16.58 -10.13 -19.32
N TYR A 358 -16.37 -11.36 -19.78
CA TYR A 358 -17.08 -11.93 -20.92
C TYR A 358 -18.34 -12.70 -20.53
N GLU A 359 -18.33 -13.34 -19.37
CA GLU A 359 -19.33 -14.32 -18.98
C GLU A 359 -20.19 -13.86 -17.82
N ASP A 360 -19.66 -12.96 -16.96
CA ASP A 360 -20.27 -12.66 -15.68
C ASP A 360 -20.81 -11.22 -15.61
N SER A 361 -21.93 -11.05 -14.89
CA SER A 361 -22.45 -9.73 -14.54
C SER A 361 -21.64 -9.09 -13.41
N TYR A 362 -21.80 -7.78 -13.20
CA TYR A 362 -21.24 -7.08 -12.04
C TYR A 362 -21.62 -7.76 -10.72
N GLU A 363 -22.86 -8.18 -10.58
CA GLU A 363 -23.38 -8.84 -9.39
C GLU A 363 -22.72 -10.21 -9.19
N THR A 364 -22.55 -11.01 -10.24
CA THR A 364 -21.88 -12.32 -10.16
C THR A 364 -20.44 -12.14 -9.68
N ILE A 365 -19.71 -11.17 -10.22
CA ILE A 365 -18.31 -10.88 -9.87
C ILE A 365 -18.21 -10.49 -8.39
N TYR A 366 -19.04 -9.57 -7.91
CA TYR A 366 -18.87 -8.99 -6.58
C TYR A 366 -19.69 -9.63 -5.46
N PHE A 367 -20.61 -10.57 -5.76
CA PHE A 367 -21.36 -11.32 -4.75
C PHE A 367 -21.17 -12.83 -4.86
N GLY A 368 -20.23 -13.27 -5.70
CA GLY A 368 -19.90 -14.69 -5.92
C GLY A 368 -19.19 -15.37 -4.73
N GLN A 369 -18.91 -16.66 -4.88
CA GLN A 369 -18.33 -17.49 -3.82
C GLN A 369 -16.95 -17.00 -3.33
N ALA A 370 -16.11 -16.52 -4.24
CA ALA A 370 -14.79 -15.99 -3.87
C ALA A 370 -14.90 -14.76 -2.96
N MET A 371 -15.86 -13.86 -3.22
CA MET A 371 -16.13 -12.72 -2.37
C MET A 371 -16.70 -13.13 -1.00
N GLN A 372 -17.56 -14.15 -0.95
CA GLN A 372 -18.08 -14.70 0.31
C GLN A 372 -16.95 -15.31 1.15
N LEU A 373 -16.01 -16.03 0.52
CA LEU A 373 -14.83 -16.56 1.19
C LEU A 373 -13.97 -15.42 1.77
N LEU A 374 -13.70 -14.37 0.99
CA LEU A 374 -12.96 -13.20 1.45
C LEU A 374 -13.65 -12.47 2.60
N ALA A 375 -14.99 -12.34 2.54
CA ALA A 375 -15.76 -11.77 3.65
C ALA A 375 -15.65 -12.59 4.93
N ALA A 376 -15.74 -13.92 4.83
CA ALA A 376 -15.65 -14.82 5.99
C ALA A 376 -14.25 -14.86 6.61
N THR A 377 -13.19 -14.75 5.80
CA THR A 377 -11.79 -14.91 6.25
C THR A 377 -11.03 -13.59 6.42
N GLY A 378 -11.63 -12.47 6.02
CA GLY A 378 -10.98 -11.17 5.92
C GLY A 378 -11.22 -10.19 7.06
N VAL A 379 -11.89 -10.58 8.15
CA VAL A 379 -12.20 -9.69 9.29
C VAL A 379 -11.29 -10.02 10.47
N ALA A 380 -10.20 -9.29 10.63
CA ALA A 380 -9.20 -9.59 11.66
C ALA A 380 -9.78 -9.61 13.09
N GLU A 381 -10.74 -8.75 13.36
CA GLU A 381 -11.41 -8.66 14.67
C GLU A 381 -12.20 -9.91 15.05
N CYS A 382 -12.46 -10.81 14.09
CA CYS A 382 -13.22 -12.05 14.31
C CYS A 382 -12.34 -13.32 14.15
N LEU A 383 -11.04 -13.17 13.92
CA LEU A 383 -10.15 -14.29 13.61
C LEU A 383 -9.35 -14.75 14.82
N ALA A 384 -9.20 -16.06 14.96
CA ALA A 384 -8.36 -16.65 16.00
C ALA A 384 -6.93 -16.09 15.98
N GLY A 385 -6.39 -15.77 17.14
CA GLY A 385 -5.09 -15.14 17.31
C GLY A 385 -5.04 -13.64 16.98
N CYS A 386 -6.06 -13.08 16.31
CA CYS A 386 -6.18 -11.65 16.09
C CYS A 386 -7.16 -10.98 17.05
N VAL A 387 -8.24 -11.65 17.44
CA VAL A 387 -9.30 -11.09 18.30
C VAL A 387 -8.76 -10.52 19.62
N ASP A 388 -7.75 -11.14 20.21
CA ASP A 388 -7.10 -10.70 21.45
C ASP A 388 -5.79 -9.93 21.23
N CYS A 389 -5.46 -9.60 19.96
CA CYS A 389 -4.21 -8.94 19.63
C CYS A 389 -4.30 -7.43 19.86
N ALA A 390 -3.36 -6.88 20.62
CA ALA A 390 -3.27 -5.44 20.87
C ALA A 390 -3.07 -4.61 19.59
N TYR A 391 -2.54 -5.21 18.53
CA TYR A 391 -2.26 -4.53 17.24
C TYR A 391 -3.41 -4.64 16.24
N VAL A 392 -4.47 -5.35 16.52
CA VAL A 392 -5.60 -5.53 15.56
C VAL A 392 -6.16 -4.21 15.02
N PRO A 393 -6.27 -3.10 15.80
CA PRO A 393 -6.75 -1.83 15.27
C PRO A 393 -5.84 -1.20 14.20
N TYR A 394 -4.59 -1.62 14.15
CA TYR A 394 -3.53 -1.06 13.28
C TYR A 394 -3.07 -2.03 12.20
N CYS A 395 -3.41 -3.31 12.33
CA CYS A 395 -3.08 -4.38 11.39
C CYS A 395 -4.16 -4.54 10.31
N GLY A 396 -4.07 -5.61 9.53
CA GLY A 396 -5.04 -5.99 8.51
C GLY A 396 -5.22 -7.50 8.42
N ALA A 397 -6.12 -7.91 7.55
CA ALA A 397 -6.34 -9.31 7.20
C ALA A 397 -6.03 -9.52 5.72
N ASP A 398 -5.14 -10.46 5.42
CA ASP A 398 -4.79 -10.84 4.06
C ASP A 398 -5.03 -12.35 3.86
N PRO A 399 -6.27 -12.75 3.54
CA PRO A 399 -6.61 -14.16 3.34
C PRO A 399 -5.92 -14.77 2.12
N VAL A 400 -5.64 -13.97 1.08
CA VAL A 400 -4.95 -14.44 -0.12
C VAL A 400 -3.52 -14.87 0.21
N ARG A 401 -2.78 -14.05 0.96
CA ARG A 401 -1.43 -14.36 1.41
C ARG A 401 -1.40 -15.58 2.34
N HIS A 402 -2.34 -15.67 3.30
CA HIS A 402 -2.42 -16.83 4.19
C HIS A 402 -2.67 -18.11 3.41
N TYR A 403 -3.59 -18.06 2.46
CA TYR A 403 -3.82 -19.19 1.59
C TYR A 403 -2.60 -19.55 0.72
N ALA A 404 -1.93 -18.57 0.14
CA ALA A 404 -0.73 -18.79 -0.66
C ALA A 404 0.38 -19.50 0.14
N THR A 405 0.58 -19.13 1.42
CA THR A 405 1.67 -19.62 2.26
C THR A 405 1.30 -20.84 3.12
N GLN A 406 0.02 -21.00 3.48
CA GLN A 406 -0.43 -22.03 4.44
C GLN A 406 -1.53 -22.94 3.86
N LYS A 407 -2.04 -22.67 2.65
CA LYS A 407 -3.17 -23.37 2.02
C LYS A 407 -4.49 -23.28 2.81
N ASP A 408 -4.58 -22.28 3.68
CA ASP A 408 -5.75 -21.95 4.47
C ASP A 408 -5.99 -20.43 4.48
N ALA A 409 -7.15 -19.96 4.03
CA ALA A 409 -7.48 -18.53 3.96
C ALA A 409 -7.70 -17.92 5.36
N TYR A 410 -8.15 -18.70 6.33
CA TYR A 410 -8.13 -18.30 7.76
C TYR A 410 -6.69 -18.22 8.26
N GLY A 411 -5.92 -19.27 8.05
CA GLY A 411 -4.52 -19.42 8.38
C GLY A 411 -4.21 -19.40 9.89
N ASN A 412 -3.08 -19.95 10.26
CA ASN A 412 -2.49 -19.69 11.58
C ASN A 412 -1.80 -18.32 11.54
N ARG A 413 -2.52 -17.28 11.91
CA ARG A 413 -2.08 -15.90 11.76
C ARG A 413 -0.87 -15.56 12.62
N VAL A 414 -0.83 -16.05 13.87
CA VAL A 414 0.26 -15.79 14.80
C VAL A 414 1.58 -16.39 14.30
N ALA A 415 1.52 -17.53 13.62
CA ALA A 415 2.69 -18.18 13.05
C ALA A 415 3.10 -17.61 11.67
N SER A 416 2.35 -16.66 11.10
CA SER A 416 2.64 -16.13 9.77
C SER A 416 3.75 -15.09 9.79
N GLU A 417 4.59 -15.08 8.73
CA GLU A 417 5.57 -14.02 8.52
C GLU A 417 4.93 -12.62 8.40
N PHE A 418 3.70 -12.55 7.87
CA PHE A 418 2.92 -11.31 7.81
C PHE A 418 2.69 -10.73 9.21
N CYS A 419 2.13 -11.55 10.12
CA CYS A 419 1.89 -11.15 11.50
C CYS A 419 3.19 -10.71 12.17
N LYS A 420 4.24 -11.51 12.05
CA LYS A 420 5.53 -11.24 12.70
C LYS A 420 6.15 -9.93 12.20
N LYS A 421 6.17 -9.72 10.88
CA LYS A 421 6.66 -8.47 10.27
C LYS A 421 5.93 -7.23 10.81
N TYR A 422 4.61 -7.23 10.73
CA TYR A 422 3.84 -6.05 11.14
C TYR A 422 3.81 -5.86 12.65
N SER A 423 3.85 -6.90 13.45
CA SER A 423 4.00 -6.78 14.90
C SER A 423 5.30 -6.09 15.29
N LEU A 424 6.42 -6.45 14.66
CA LEU A 424 7.72 -5.81 14.89
C LEU A 424 7.70 -4.34 14.47
N ILE A 425 7.19 -4.02 13.29
CA ILE A 425 7.12 -2.65 12.79
C ILE A 425 6.20 -1.80 13.68
N ILE A 426 4.98 -2.26 13.97
CA ILE A 426 4.01 -1.51 14.79
C ILE A 426 4.56 -1.29 16.19
N SER A 427 5.19 -2.30 16.80
CA SER A 427 5.83 -2.18 18.12
C SER A 427 6.90 -1.08 18.12
N TYR A 428 7.72 -1.04 17.07
CA TYR A 428 8.77 -0.03 16.92
C TYR A 428 8.20 1.38 16.71
N LEU A 429 7.13 1.53 15.93
CA LEU A 429 6.46 2.83 15.79
C LEU A 429 5.86 3.32 17.11
N PHE A 430 5.34 2.43 17.95
CA PHE A 430 4.93 2.80 19.32
C PHE A 430 6.11 3.19 20.20
N GLU A 431 7.27 2.57 20.04
CA GLU A 431 8.50 2.98 20.74
C GLU A 431 8.93 4.40 20.33
N ILE A 432 8.89 4.70 19.02
CA ILE A 432 9.15 6.06 18.50
C ILE A 432 8.18 7.06 19.13
N LEU A 433 6.86 6.78 19.09
CA LEU A 433 5.85 7.68 19.67
C LEU A 433 6.00 7.88 21.18
N ARG A 434 6.41 6.85 21.91
CA ARG A 434 6.63 6.95 23.35
C ARG A 434 7.81 7.86 23.71
N ASN A 435 8.84 7.87 22.89
CA ASN A 435 10.07 8.60 23.10
C ASN A 435 10.15 9.89 22.25
N ALA A 436 9.05 10.24 21.55
CA ALA A 436 9.02 11.40 20.68
C ALA A 436 9.23 12.71 21.47
N ASP A 437 10.14 13.52 20.99
CA ASP A 437 10.22 14.94 21.29
C ASP A 437 9.34 15.74 20.32
N ALA A 438 9.17 17.03 20.55
CA ALA A 438 8.33 17.90 19.72
C ALA A 438 8.77 17.88 18.24
N GLU A 439 10.07 17.80 17.99
CA GLU A 439 10.60 17.72 16.62
C GLU A 439 10.16 16.41 15.92
N THR A 440 10.27 15.27 16.60
CA THR A 440 9.82 13.98 16.07
C THR A 440 8.30 13.98 15.83
N GLU A 441 7.52 14.57 16.75
CA GLU A 441 6.06 14.71 16.54
C GLU A 441 5.76 15.54 15.29
N ASN A 442 6.43 16.66 15.08
CA ASN A 442 6.28 17.49 13.89
C ASN A 442 6.65 16.74 12.60
N ILE A 443 7.73 15.96 12.62
CA ILE A 443 8.12 15.10 11.50
C ILE A 443 6.99 14.11 11.18
N ILE A 444 6.46 13.41 12.17
CA ILE A 444 5.37 12.46 11.97
C ILE A 444 4.14 13.17 11.38
N TRP A 445 3.74 14.31 11.92
CA TRP A 445 2.59 15.06 11.41
C TRP A 445 2.83 15.61 10.00
N SER A 446 4.07 15.96 9.63
CA SER A 446 4.40 16.37 8.26
C SER A 446 4.14 15.23 7.26
N TRP A 447 4.51 13.99 7.61
CA TRP A 447 4.23 12.81 6.77
C TRP A 447 2.73 12.51 6.66
N LEU A 448 1.96 12.73 7.73
CA LEU A 448 0.53 12.46 7.74
C LEU A 448 -0.28 13.43 6.87
N ASN A 449 0.22 14.65 6.71
CA ASN A 449 -0.48 15.74 6.03
C ASN A 449 0.18 16.13 4.69
N ASP A 450 1.23 15.44 4.29
CA ASP A 450 2.03 15.77 3.11
C ASP A 450 2.41 17.27 3.07
N ALA A 451 2.99 17.73 4.17
CA ALA A 451 3.32 19.14 4.38
C ALA A 451 4.72 19.30 4.98
N PRO A 452 5.40 20.45 4.77
CA PRO A 452 6.69 20.73 5.37
C PRO A 452 6.66 20.66 6.90
N VAL A 453 7.77 20.24 7.51
CA VAL A 453 7.87 20.03 8.98
C VAL A 453 7.65 21.34 9.76
N ASP A 454 8.16 22.46 9.27
CA ASP A 454 8.02 23.80 9.87
C ASP A 454 6.58 24.30 9.99
N ARG A 455 5.66 23.75 9.17
CA ARG A 455 4.24 24.08 9.25
C ARG A 455 3.58 23.58 10.54
N PHE A 456 4.20 22.66 11.25
CA PHE A 456 3.69 22.03 12.48
C PHE A 456 4.44 22.49 13.73
N GLU A 457 5.31 23.51 13.63
CA GLU A 457 5.83 24.20 14.80
C GLU A 457 4.64 24.90 15.50
N ILE A 458 4.01 24.14 16.39
CA ILE A 458 2.93 24.65 17.25
C ILE A 458 3.61 25.52 18.28
N ASP A 459 3.42 26.82 18.18
CA ASP A 459 3.77 27.76 19.24
C ASP A 459 2.77 27.54 20.39
N MET A 460 3.08 26.54 21.23
CA MET A 460 2.25 26.15 22.39
C MET A 460 1.95 27.34 23.32
N GLU A 461 2.79 28.37 23.33
CA GLU A 461 2.52 29.58 24.11
C GLU A 461 1.38 30.44 23.53
N LYS A 462 1.17 30.40 22.21
CA LYS A 462 0.07 31.16 21.56
C LYS A 462 -1.28 30.48 21.59
N GLU A 463 -1.36 29.16 21.70
CA GLU A 463 -2.65 28.47 21.82
C GLU A 463 -3.21 28.48 23.24
N ILE A 464 -2.38 28.50 24.26
CA ILE A 464 -2.85 28.65 25.66
C ILE A 464 -3.52 30.01 25.88
N CYS A 465 -3.02 31.07 25.26
CA CYS A 465 -3.63 32.43 25.34
C CYS A 465 -4.91 32.58 24.52
N ARG A 466 -5.36 31.61 23.73
CA ARG A 466 -6.64 31.67 22.99
C ARG A 466 -7.78 30.91 23.67
N LEU A 467 -7.49 30.23 24.77
CA LEU A 467 -8.46 29.44 25.55
C LEU A 467 -8.73 30.06 26.93
N GLU A 468 -8.13 31.21 27.28
CA GLU A 468 -8.51 32.11 28.34
C GLU A 468 -9.39 33.28 27.79
#